data_177d072b24ca4965bec03e63d6d166f6
#
_entry.id   177d072b24ca4965bec03e63d6d166f6
#
_cell.length_a   1.000
_cell.length_b   1.000
_cell.length_c   1.000
_cell.angle_alpha   90.00
_cell.angle_beta   90.00
_cell.angle_gamma   90.00
#
_symmetry.space_group_name_H-M   'P 1'
#
loop_
_entity.id
_entity.type
_entity.pdbx_description
1 polymer ?
#
loop_
_entity_poly.entity_id
_entity_poly.type
_entity_poly.pdbx_seq_one_letter_code
_entity_poly.pdbx_strand_id
1 'polypeptide(L)'
;MIHIDIDRRTFHFKTPAGTSRGIYTTRQSYFLTIQDDAYPEAKGIGECAPLPDLSCDAIPEYDNILHQLCKMVENLGKIPYEMLRPYPSILFGLETAFAQLKAQGRTMLFDTPFGRGEEGIRINGLVWMGS
;
A
#
# COMPACT_ATOMS: atom_id res chain seq x y z
N MET A 1 21.56 3.81 -3.68
CA MET A 1 20.53 4.24 -4.68
C MET A 1 19.27 3.43 -4.45
N ILE A 2 18.13 4.08 -4.44
CA ILE A 2 16.83 3.42 -4.26
C ILE A 2 16.29 2.99 -5.62
N HIS A 3 15.76 1.76 -5.66
CA HIS A 3 15.07 1.17 -6.82
C HIS A 3 13.67 0.75 -6.40
N ILE A 4 12.68 1.03 -7.22
CA ILE A 4 11.27 0.71 -6.96
C ILE A 4 10.69 -0.05 -8.13
N ASP A 5 10.33 -1.31 -7.90
CA ASP A 5 9.55 -2.11 -8.85
C ASP A 5 8.06 -1.98 -8.53
N ILE A 6 7.24 -1.88 -9.57
CA ILE A 6 5.79 -1.76 -9.46
C ILE A 6 5.15 -2.99 -10.12
N ASP A 7 4.39 -3.75 -9.33
CA ASP A 7 3.64 -4.92 -9.80
C ASP A 7 2.14 -4.67 -9.60
N ARG A 8 1.41 -4.56 -10.72
CA ARG A 8 -0.05 -4.38 -10.71
C ARG A 8 -0.73 -5.74 -10.72
N ARG A 9 -1.64 -5.97 -9.77
CA ARG A 9 -2.42 -7.20 -9.67
C ARG A 9 -3.92 -6.93 -9.63
N THR A 10 -4.67 -7.81 -10.31
CA THR A 10 -6.13 -7.84 -10.23
C THR A 10 -6.55 -9.04 -9.40
N PHE A 11 -7.25 -8.77 -8.30
CA PHE A 11 -7.84 -9.80 -7.45
C PHE A 11 -9.31 -9.98 -7.81
N HIS A 12 -9.76 -11.22 -7.84
CA HIS A 12 -11.15 -11.58 -8.06
C HIS A 12 -11.79 -11.98 -6.73
N PHE A 13 -12.90 -11.37 -6.38
CA PHE A 13 -13.62 -11.73 -5.17
C PHE A 13 -14.27 -13.11 -5.33
N LYS A 14 -14.24 -13.92 -4.28
CA LYS A 14 -14.93 -15.22 -4.25
C LYS A 14 -16.44 -15.04 -4.32
N THR A 15 -16.95 -13.96 -3.74
CA THR A 15 -18.35 -13.55 -3.77
C THR A 15 -18.39 -12.05 -4.06
N PRO A 16 -19.29 -11.59 -4.96
CA PRO A 16 -19.41 -10.17 -5.22
C PRO A 16 -19.64 -9.35 -3.96
N ALA A 17 -18.91 -8.23 -3.84
CA ALA A 17 -19.05 -7.31 -2.71
C ALA A 17 -20.02 -6.19 -3.07
N GLY A 18 -21.16 -6.14 -2.39
CA GLY A 18 -22.17 -5.09 -2.56
C GLY A 18 -21.96 -3.96 -1.56
N THR A 19 -22.05 -2.72 -2.05
CA THR A 19 -22.02 -1.50 -1.23
C THR A 19 -23.11 -0.56 -1.71
N SER A 20 -23.36 0.54 -0.99
CA SER A 20 -24.27 1.60 -1.44
C SER A 20 -23.84 2.24 -2.76
N ARG A 21 -22.58 2.05 -3.18
CA ARG A 21 -22.00 2.61 -4.40
C ARG A 21 -22.00 1.65 -5.59
N GLY A 22 -22.26 0.36 -5.37
CA GLY A 22 -22.32 -0.63 -6.44
C GLY A 22 -21.88 -2.02 -5.99
N ILE A 23 -21.80 -2.92 -6.97
CA ILE A 23 -21.35 -4.30 -6.78
C ILE A 23 -19.97 -4.44 -7.42
N TYR A 24 -19.02 -4.95 -6.65
CA TYR A 24 -17.63 -5.14 -7.07
C TYR A 24 -17.29 -6.62 -7.13
N THR A 25 -16.70 -7.04 -8.23
CA THR A 25 -16.25 -8.44 -8.46
C THR A 25 -14.74 -8.57 -8.49
N THR A 26 -14.04 -7.46 -8.71
CA THR A 26 -12.58 -7.40 -8.78
C THR A 26 -12.04 -6.22 -8.00
N ARG A 27 -10.76 -6.30 -7.65
CA ARG A 27 -10.01 -5.20 -7.07
C ARG A 27 -8.60 -5.18 -7.66
N GLN A 28 -8.12 -4.00 -8.00
CA GLN A 28 -6.74 -3.80 -8.42
C GLN A 28 -5.91 -3.24 -7.27
N SER A 29 -4.71 -3.79 -7.11
CA SER A 29 -3.69 -3.28 -6.19
C SER A 29 -2.35 -3.19 -6.90
N TYR A 30 -1.53 -2.24 -6.45
CA TYR A 30 -0.17 -2.06 -6.93
C TYR A 30 0.78 -2.38 -5.78
N PHE A 31 1.66 -3.34 -5.99
CA PHE A 31 2.69 -3.70 -5.02
C PHE A 31 4.00 -3.02 -5.39
N LEU A 32 4.57 -2.29 -4.43
CA LEU A 32 5.86 -1.66 -4.57
C LEU A 32 6.90 -2.51 -3.88
N THR A 33 7.97 -2.88 -4.60
CA THR A 33 9.15 -3.50 -3.99
C THR A 33 10.29 -2.51 -4.04
N ILE A 34 10.77 -2.10 -2.86
CA ILE A 34 11.85 -1.13 -2.71
C ILE A 34 13.13 -1.86 -2.30
N GLN A 35 14.22 -1.53 -2.96
CA GLN A 35 15.56 -2.00 -2.63
C GLN A 35 16.51 -0.80 -2.56
N ASP A 36 17.56 -0.91 -1.74
CA ASP A 36 18.66 0.04 -1.68
C ASP A 36 19.96 -0.68 -1.97
N ASP A 37 20.77 -0.17 -2.88
CA ASP A 37 22.07 -0.72 -3.21
C ASP A 37 23.01 -0.82 -1.98
N ALA A 38 22.77 0.06 -0.98
CA ALA A 38 23.52 0.01 0.29
C ALA A 38 23.18 -1.22 1.13
N TYR A 39 22.01 -1.83 0.92
CA TYR A 39 21.51 -2.99 1.67
C TYR A 39 20.87 -4.01 0.71
N PRO A 40 21.66 -4.64 -0.19
CA PRO A 40 21.14 -5.43 -1.30
C PRO A 40 20.34 -6.66 -0.87
N GLU A 41 20.53 -7.14 0.35
CA GLU A 41 19.80 -8.31 0.89
C GLU A 41 18.40 -7.95 1.44
N ALA A 42 18.14 -6.65 1.67
CA ALA A 42 16.88 -6.20 2.24
C ALA A 42 15.93 -5.72 1.14
N LYS A 43 14.64 -6.07 1.32
CA LYS A 43 13.54 -5.58 0.48
C LYS A 43 12.43 -5.04 1.36
N GLY A 44 11.83 -3.96 0.91
CA GLY A 44 10.60 -3.43 1.50
C GLY A 44 9.46 -3.58 0.52
N ILE A 45 8.32 -4.05 1.00
CA ILE A 45 7.11 -4.22 0.18
C ILE A 45 6.00 -3.35 0.75
N GLY A 46 5.33 -2.60 -0.12
CA GLY A 46 4.15 -1.82 0.22
C GLY A 46 3.05 -2.05 -0.80
N GLU A 47 1.82 -1.84 -0.40
CA GLU A 47 0.64 -1.97 -1.26
C GLU A 47 -0.04 -0.61 -1.41
N CYS A 48 -0.28 -0.23 -2.66
CA CYS A 48 -1.10 0.92 -3.03
C CYS A 48 -2.45 0.38 -3.54
N ALA A 49 -3.50 0.54 -2.75
CA ALA A 49 -4.79 -0.10 -3.00
C ALA A 49 -5.94 0.90 -2.93
N PRO A 50 -6.03 1.87 -3.85
CA PRO A 50 -7.14 2.81 -3.88
C PRO A 50 -8.45 2.07 -4.13
N LEU A 51 -9.50 2.43 -3.38
CA LEU A 51 -10.84 1.87 -3.56
C LEU A 51 -11.58 2.64 -4.65
N PRO A 52 -12.01 1.97 -5.73
CA PRO A 52 -12.84 2.61 -6.75
C PRO A 52 -14.07 3.29 -6.14
N ASP A 53 -14.43 4.46 -6.64
CA ASP A 53 -15.59 5.25 -6.23
C ASP A 53 -15.58 5.74 -4.77
N LEU A 54 -14.49 5.49 -4.03
CA LEU A 54 -14.39 5.88 -2.61
C LEU A 54 -13.11 6.66 -2.30
N SER A 55 -11.94 6.13 -2.67
CA SER A 55 -10.66 6.80 -2.39
C SER A 55 -10.51 8.06 -3.22
N CYS A 56 -10.07 9.15 -2.61
CA CYS A 56 -9.88 10.44 -3.28
C CYS A 56 -8.84 10.38 -4.40
N ASP A 57 -7.90 9.44 -4.32
CA ASP A 57 -6.86 9.22 -5.32
C ASP A 57 -7.15 8.07 -6.30
N ALA A 58 -8.34 7.47 -6.25
CA ALA A 58 -8.79 6.50 -7.24
C ALA A 58 -9.24 7.19 -8.54
N ILE A 59 -8.28 7.75 -9.27
CA ILE A 59 -8.48 8.54 -10.49
C ILE A 59 -7.98 7.79 -11.72
N PRO A 60 -8.45 8.15 -12.93
CA PRO A 60 -8.04 7.47 -14.17
C PRO A 60 -6.53 7.49 -14.42
N GLU A 61 -5.84 8.56 -14.02
CA GLU A 61 -4.40 8.77 -14.21
C GLU A 61 -3.54 8.08 -13.14
N TYR A 62 -4.14 7.31 -12.22
CA TYR A 62 -3.47 6.72 -11.07
C TYR A 62 -2.19 5.95 -11.43
N ASP A 63 -2.26 5.06 -12.42
CA ASP A 63 -1.11 4.26 -12.84
C ASP A 63 0.07 5.15 -13.28
N ASN A 64 -0.21 6.15 -14.10
CA ASN A 64 0.80 7.08 -14.60
C ASN A 64 1.40 7.93 -13.47
N ILE A 65 0.57 8.42 -12.57
CA ILE A 65 1.00 9.22 -11.40
C ILE A 65 1.85 8.36 -10.47
N LEU A 66 1.45 7.11 -10.21
CA LEU A 66 2.22 6.18 -9.40
C LEU A 66 3.64 6.01 -9.94
N HIS A 67 3.78 5.75 -11.25
CA HIS A 67 5.10 5.59 -11.89
C HIS A 67 5.94 6.88 -11.79
N GLN A 68 5.32 8.05 -12.01
CA GLN A 68 6.02 9.33 -11.89
C GLN A 68 6.51 9.59 -10.46
N LEU A 69 5.66 9.35 -9.46
CA LEU A 69 6.01 9.55 -8.06
C LEU A 69 7.08 8.55 -7.59
N CYS A 70 6.99 7.28 -7.99
CA CYS A 70 8.03 6.30 -7.69
C CYS A 70 9.38 6.71 -8.30
N LYS A 71 9.38 7.20 -9.54
CA LYS A 71 10.60 7.71 -10.19
C LYS A 71 11.19 8.91 -9.44
N MET A 72 10.35 9.79 -8.96
CA MET A 72 10.79 10.92 -8.14
C MET A 72 11.41 10.45 -6.83
N VAL A 73 10.80 9.47 -6.14
CA VAL A 73 11.34 8.88 -4.92
C VAL A 73 12.70 8.23 -5.17
N GLU A 74 12.88 7.50 -6.27
CA GLU A 74 14.18 6.95 -6.67
C GLU A 74 15.23 8.03 -6.81
N ASN A 75 14.90 9.12 -7.51
CA ASN A 75 15.82 10.24 -7.75
C ASN A 75 16.18 11.00 -6.47
N LEU A 76 15.23 11.18 -5.57
CA LEU A 76 15.42 11.89 -4.30
C LEU A 76 16.01 11.02 -3.19
N GLY A 77 15.84 9.69 -3.28
CA GLY A 77 16.21 8.75 -2.22
C GLY A 77 15.35 8.86 -0.95
N LYS A 78 14.22 9.56 -1.02
CA LYS A 78 13.30 9.79 0.10
C LYS A 78 11.90 10.11 -0.37
N ILE A 79 10.92 10.02 0.54
CA ILE A 79 9.53 10.33 0.26
C ILE A 79 9.31 11.86 0.27
N PRO A 80 8.88 12.47 -0.84
CA PRO A 80 8.48 13.89 -0.89
C PRO A 80 7.04 14.06 -0.40
N TYR A 81 6.83 14.10 0.90
CA TYR A 81 5.52 14.05 1.55
C TYR A 81 4.51 15.07 1.00
N GLU A 82 4.95 16.30 0.76
CA GLU A 82 4.05 17.36 0.27
C GLU A 82 3.46 17.03 -1.12
N MET A 83 4.23 16.38 -1.97
CA MET A 83 3.77 15.96 -3.29
C MET A 83 2.86 14.74 -3.25
N LEU A 84 2.97 13.93 -2.18
CA LEU A 84 2.19 12.71 -2.00
C LEU A 84 0.89 12.92 -1.22
N ARG A 85 0.68 14.08 -0.62
CA ARG A 85 -0.56 14.39 0.11
C ARG A 85 -1.84 14.16 -0.68
N PRO A 86 -1.92 14.51 -1.99
CA PRO A 86 -3.11 14.22 -2.78
C PRO A 86 -3.32 12.74 -3.09
N TYR A 87 -2.32 11.88 -2.79
CA TYR A 87 -2.30 10.46 -3.15
C TYR A 87 -2.05 9.58 -1.93
N PRO A 88 -2.99 9.50 -0.99
CA PRO A 88 -2.77 8.80 0.29
C PRO A 88 -2.52 7.30 0.14
N SER A 89 -3.09 6.63 -0.85
CA SER A 89 -2.81 5.21 -1.07
C SER A 89 -1.38 4.96 -1.56
N ILE A 90 -0.83 5.87 -2.38
CA ILE A 90 0.56 5.80 -2.82
C ILE A 90 1.50 6.11 -1.67
N LEU A 91 1.19 7.13 -0.88
CA LEU A 91 1.96 7.47 0.32
C LEU A 91 2.03 6.30 1.29
N PHE A 92 0.90 5.66 1.57
CA PHE A 92 0.83 4.49 2.44
C PHE A 92 1.72 3.34 1.94
N GLY A 93 1.64 3.02 0.65
CA GLY A 93 2.46 1.97 0.03
C GLY A 93 3.95 2.27 0.15
N LEU A 94 4.36 3.50 -0.15
CA LEU A 94 5.76 3.93 -0.04
C LEU A 94 6.24 3.92 1.42
N GLU A 95 5.48 4.47 2.35
CA GLU A 95 5.85 4.47 3.78
C GLU A 95 6.00 3.05 4.33
N THR A 96 5.07 2.16 4.00
CA THR A 96 5.13 0.75 4.43
C THR A 96 6.38 0.05 3.88
N ALA A 97 6.65 0.24 2.58
CA ALA A 97 7.83 -0.35 1.94
C ALA A 97 9.14 0.19 2.55
N PHE A 98 9.24 1.50 2.76
CA PHE A 98 10.41 2.09 3.42
C PHE A 98 10.57 1.63 4.88
N ALA A 99 9.47 1.49 5.62
CA ALA A 99 9.51 0.99 7.00
C ALA A 99 10.05 -0.45 7.04
N GLN A 100 9.63 -1.30 6.12
CA GLN A 100 10.13 -2.67 6.03
C GLN A 100 11.60 -2.71 5.58
N LEU A 101 11.99 -1.88 4.61
CA LEU A 101 13.39 -1.76 4.21
C LEU A 101 14.27 -1.34 5.38
N LYS A 102 13.84 -0.34 6.16
CA LYS A 102 14.52 0.11 7.39
C LYS A 102 14.60 -0.99 8.45
N ALA A 103 13.59 -1.86 8.53
CA ALA A 103 13.60 -3.05 9.37
C ALA A 103 14.41 -4.22 8.77
N GLN A 104 15.24 -3.95 7.76
CA GLN A 104 16.07 -4.95 7.06
C GLN A 104 15.25 -6.08 6.44
N GLY A 105 14.08 -5.76 5.88
CA GLY A 105 13.19 -6.71 5.23
C GLY A 105 12.31 -7.53 6.19
N ARG A 106 12.41 -7.29 7.50
CA ARG A 106 11.57 -8.00 8.48
C ARG A 106 10.13 -7.50 8.41
N THR A 107 9.19 -8.40 8.69
CA THR A 107 7.75 -8.07 8.73
C THR A 107 7.31 -7.45 10.05
N MET A 108 8.08 -7.64 11.12
CA MET A 108 7.81 -7.01 12.42
C MET A 108 8.26 -5.55 12.39
N LEU A 109 7.37 -4.65 11.99
CA LEU A 109 7.66 -3.21 11.91
C LEU A 109 7.56 -2.52 13.26
N PHE A 110 6.66 -2.97 14.13
CA PHE A 110 6.42 -2.42 15.46
C PHE A 110 6.51 -3.55 16.49
N ASP A 111 7.60 -3.56 17.25
CA ASP A 111 7.82 -4.57 18.28
C ASP A 111 7.09 -4.18 19.56
N THR A 112 5.80 -4.48 19.60
CA THR A 112 4.88 -4.23 20.71
C THR A 112 4.17 -5.53 21.09
N PRO A 113 3.60 -5.64 22.31
CA PRO A 113 2.82 -6.82 22.69
C PRO A 113 1.69 -7.15 21.69
N PHE A 114 1.00 -6.13 21.18
CA PHE A 114 0.00 -6.32 20.12
C PHE A 114 0.63 -6.82 18.82
N GLY A 115 1.73 -6.22 18.38
CA GLY A 115 2.44 -6.62 17.17
C GLY A 115 2.97 -8.05 17.24
N ARG A 116 3.34 -8.55 18.42
CA ARG A 116 3.77 -9.94 18.66
C ARG A 116 2.62 -10.92 18.87
N GLY A 117 1.36 -10.46 18.85
CA GLY A 117 0.18 -11.30 19.09
C GLY A 117 -0.01 -11.71 20.55
N GLU A 118 0.65 -11.05 21.49
CA GLU A 118 0.56 -11.32 22.94
C GLU A 118 -0.63 -10.60 23.58
N GLU A 119 -1.14 -9.56 22.95
CA GLU A 119 -2.21 -8.70 23.44
C GLU A 119 -3.18 -8.37 22.31
N GLY A 120 -4.47 -8.34 22.62
CA GLY A 120 -5.52 -7.92 21.69
C GLY A 120 -5.95 -6.49 21.91
N ILE A 121 -6.62 -5.91 20.93
CA ILE A 121 -7.34 -4.64 21.05
C ILE A 121 -8.83 -4.87 20.81
N ARG A 122 -9.67 -4.10 21.50
CA ARG A 122 -11.11 -4.16 21.26
C ARG A 122 -11.46 -3.46 19.96
N ILE A 123 -12.31 -4.10 19.16
CA ILE A 123 -12.87 -3.52 17.94
C ILE A 123 -14.39 -3.58 17.99
N ASN A 124 -15.05 -2.67 17.27
CA ASN A 124 -16.50 -2.74 17.06
C ASN A 124 -16.85 -3.86 16.08
N GLY A 125 -18.07 -4.36 16.18
CA GLY A 125 -18.65 -5.26 15.18
C GLY A 125 -19.02 -4.49 13.91
N LEU A 126 -19.13 -5.21 12.80
CA LEU A 126 -19.63 -4.69 11.53
C LEU A 126 -20.90 -5.46 11.14
N VAL A 127 -22.00 -4.73 10.91
CA VAL A 127 -23.19 -5.30 10.27
C VAL A 127 -22.91 -5.25 8.77
N TRP A 128 -22.58 -6.41 8.21
CA TRP A 128 -22.27 -6.54 6.79
C TRP A 128 -23.52 -6.79 5.98
N MET A 129 -23.41 -6.76 4.66
CA MET A 129 -24.51 -7.10 3.76
C MET A 129 -25.04 -8.51 4.06
N GLY A 130 -26.38 -8.62 4.10
CA GLY A 130 -27.05 -9.92 4.22
C GLY A 130 -27.11 -10.68 2.90
N SER A 131 -27.47 -11.93 3.00
CA SER A 131 -27.78 -12.78 1.84
C SER A 131 -29.21 -12.53 1.35
#